data_3c3e5f7de822a982184b669b267037a3
#
_entry.id   3c3e5f7de822a982184b669b267037a3
#
_cell.length_a   1.000
_cell.length_b   1.000
_cell.length_c   1.000
_cell.angle_alpha   90.00
_cell.angle_beta   90.00
_cell.angle_gamma   90.00
#
_symmetry.space_group_name_H-M   'P 1'
#
loop_
_entity.id
_entity.type
_entity.pdbx_description
1 polymer ?
#
loop_
_entity_poly.entity_id
_entity_poly.type
_entity_poly.pdbx_seq_one_letter_code
_entity_poly.pdbx_strand_id
1 'polypeptide(L)'
;MKGIRQLAEHLNISIGTVSRALNGKPDVNEETRRRVLAAAEELGYVANQSGRSLRQGETKVIGLMIESSKETVENADNFFLGVTSGLQSVFARHKLDLLMLPCPSDEDPHEYLKRMVARRIVDAMIISDTQRVDRRIDFLSRAKIPFVALGRSLSASNFPWIDLDFEGVADHAVERLITLGHRRIAITAPSSEANLGYLFIDSYRRALERHDIPFDPTLVIRVKSSEQGGYQAAHELLLLEERPTAVILIYELMAIGLYRRLMESGVMPGRDLAVIGFRDAPRARFLQPSLSCFRMSLYDLGVELGRMLLATMPVYRDFYPGGDSNIIWPLELMPGESDAFRVGVMA
;
A
#
# COMPACT_ATOMS: atom_id res chain seq x y z
N MET A 1 -35.66 7.00 16.86
CA MET A 1 -36.29 5.71 17.23
C MET A 1 -35.25 4.65 17.47
N LYS A 2 -35.32 3.85 18.54
CA LYS A 2 -34.18 3.01 18.98
C LYS A 2 -34.23 1.53 18.56
N GLY A 3 -35.17 1.09 17.71
CA GLY A 3 -35.11 -0.32 17.28
C GLY A 3 -36.28 -0.78 16.40
N ILE A 4 -36.07 -1.92 15.71
CA ILE A 4 -37.06 -2.55 14.82
C ILE A 4 -38.37 -2.93 15.56
N ARG A 5 -38.29 -3.19 16.89
CA ARG A 5 -39.44 -3.48 17.71
C ARG A 5 -40.41 -2.33 17.77
N GLN A 6 -39.94 -1.12 17.96
CA GLN A 6 -40.80 0.10 18.00
C GLN A 6 -41.44 0.38 16.64
N LEU A 7 -40.73 0.11 15.53
CA LEU A 7 -41.32 0.25 14.19
C LEU A 7 -42.42 -0.82 13.96
N ALA A 8 -42.23 -2.02 14.46
CA ALA A 8 -43.22 -3.09 14.38
C ALA A 8 -44.50 -2.73 15.22
N GLU A 9 -44.30 -2.23 16.42
CA GLU A 9 -45.38 -1.73 17.31
C GLU A 9 -46.14 -0.59 16.67
N HIS A 10 -45.44 0.40 16.11
CA HIS A 10 -46.07 1.56 15.45
C HIS A 10 -46.94 1.14 14.24
N LEU A 11 -46.52 0.15 13.48
CA LEU A 11 -47.23 -0.36 12.31
C LEU A 11 -48.24 -1.46 12.64
N ASN A 12 -48.28 -1.91 13.88
CA ASN A 12 -49.11 -3.03 14.37
C ASN A 12 -48.90 -4.33 13.53
N ILE A 13 -47.65 -4.64 13.23
CA ILE A 13 -47.24 -5.86 12.50
C ILE A 13 -46.07 -6.55 13.21
N SER A 14 -45.80 -7.80 12.83
CA SER A 14 -44.70 -8.56 13.46
C SER A 14 -43.31 -7.98 13.11
N ILE A 15 -42.35 -8.11 14.04
CA ILE A 15 -40.94 -7.74 13.78
C ILE A 15 -40.40 -8.49 12.55
N GLY A 16 -40.83 -9.74 12.35
CA GLY A 16 -40.45 -10.54 11.19
C GLY A 16 -40.95 -9.96 9.87
N THR A 17 -42.19 -9.42 9.85
CA THR A 17 -42.77 -8.74 8.68
C THR A 17 -42.02 -7.44 8.38
N VAL A 18 -41.75 -6.62 9.40
CA VAL A 18 -40.94 -5.40 9.25
C VAL A 18 -39.55 -5.71 8.69
N SER A 19 -38.88 -6.70 9.25
CA SER A 19 -37.55 -7.11 8.80
C SER A 19 -37.56 -7.61 7.35
N ARG A 20 -38.54 -8.40 6.94
CA ARG A 20 -38.68 -8.87 5.57
C ARG A 20 -39.00 -7.74 4.58
N ALA A 21 -39.87 -6.80 4.99
CA ALA A 21 -40.19 -5.61 4.19
C ALA A 21 -38.98 -4.73 3.94
N LEU A 22 -38.22 -4.38 4.99
CA LEU A 22 -36.98 -3.58 4.92
C LEU A 22 -35.89 -4.25 4.09
N ASN A 23 -35.87 -5.60 4.04
CA ASN A 23 -34.91 -6.38 3.27
C ASN A 23 -35.37 -6.73 1.84
N GLY A 24 -36.51 -6.19 1.38
CA GLY A 24 -37.00 -6.40 0.01
C GLY A 24 -37.36 -7.86 -0.30
N LYS A 25 -37.73 -8.66 0.70
CA LYS A 25 -38.07 -10.08 0.47
C LYS A 25 -39.38 -10.21 -0.33
N PRO A 26 -39.44 -11.13 -1.32
CA PRO A 26 -40.56 -11.23 -2.24
C PRO A 26 -41.89 -11.70 -1.57
N ASP A 27 -41.80 -12.29 -0.38
CA ASP A 27 -42.92 -12.78 0.40
C ASP A 27 -43.66 -11.69 1.18
N VAL A 28 -43.28 -10.42 1.04
CA VAL A 28 -43.98 -9.26 1.60
C VAL A 28 -44.70 -8.52 0.49
N ASN A 29 -45.99 -8.33 0.69
CA ASN A 29 -46.84 -7.61 -0.27
C ASN A 29 -46.35 -6.13 -0.41
N GLU A 30 -46.46 -5.58 -1.60
CA GLU A 30 -45.92 -4.29 -1.99
C GLU A 30 -46.49 -3.11 -1.16
N GLU A 31 -47.77 -3.18 -0.78
CA GLU A 31 -48.42 -2.18 0.06
C GLU A 31 -47.83 -2.19 1.47
N THR A 32 -47.63 -3.36 2.08
CA THR A 32 -46.98 -3.50 3.37
C THR A 32 -45.54 -3.00 3.33
N ARG A 33 -44.81 -3.33 2.26
CA ARG A 33 -43.44 -2.84 2.05
C ARG A 33 -43.39 -1.32 2.03
N ARG A 34 -44.25 -0.69 1.24
CA ARG A 34 -44.31 0.77 1.12
C ARG A 34 -44.66 1.43 2.46
N ARG A 35 -45.60 0.89 3.22
CA ARG A 35 -45.97 1.36 4.56
C ARG A 35 -44.80 1.29 5.54
N VAL A 36 -44.04 0.17 5.51
CA VAL A 36 -42.88 -0.03 6.39
C VAL A 36 -41.76 0.94 6.03
N LEU A 37 -41.47 1.15 4.75
CA LEU A 37 -40.43 2.09 4.30
C LEU A 37 -40.79 3.54 4.66
N ALA A 38 -42.02 3.95 4.42
CA ALA A 38 -42.52 5.31 4.79
C ALA A 38 -42.44 5.57 6.31
N ALA A 39 -42.89 4.61 7.12
CA ALA A 39 -42.81 4.75 8.58
C ALA A 39 -41.37 4.72 9.09
N ALA A 40 -40.45 3.95 8.45
CA ALA A 40 -39.04 3.94 8.79
C ALA A 40 -38.39 5.30 8.52
N GLU A 41 -38.73 5.95 7.40
CA GLU A 41 -38.25 7.27 7.02
C GLU A 41 -38.81 8.34 7.97
N GLU A 42 -40.13 8.36 8.20
CA GLU A 42 -40.83 9.30 9.11
C GLU A 42 -40.26 9.25 10.53
N LEU A 43 -39.97 8.06 11.03
CA LEU A 43 -39.51 7.83 12.39
C LEU A 43 -37.95 7.83 12.52
N GLY A 44 -37.24 8.13 11.42
CA GLY A 44 -35.78 8.14 11.39
C GLY A 44 -35.18 6.79 11.79
N TYR A 45 -35.86 5.68 11.43
CA TYR A 45 -35.33 4.34 11.71
C TYR A 45 -34.29 3.94 10.67
N VAL A 46 -33.06 3.71 11.12
CA VAL A 46 -32.01 3.09 10.32
C VAL A 46 -31.83 1.65 10.79
N ALA A 47 -31.90 0.70 9.85
CA ALA A 47 -31.70 -0.71 10.16
C ALA A 47 -30.32 -0.93 10.79
N ASN A 48 -30.27 -1.57 11.96
CA ASN A 48 -29.02 -1.90 12.64
C ASN A 48 -28.23 -2.93 11.82
N GLN A 49 -27.21 -2.45 11.14
CA GLN A 49 -26.32 -3.27 10.29
C GLN A 49 -25.64 -4.39 11.11
N SER A 50 -25.20 -4.08 12.35
CA SER A 50 -24.57 -5.05 13.24
C SER A 50 -25.47 -6.24 13.60
N GLY A 51 -26.77 -5.99 13.83
CA GLY A 51 -27.76 -7.06 14.08
C GLY A 51 -28.06 -7.91 12.83
N ARG A 52 -27.84 -7.34 11.65
CA ARG A 52 -27.98 -8.03 10.35
C ARG A 52 -26.76 -8.89 10.07
N SER A 53 -25.56 -8.33 10.26
CA SER A 53 -24.27 -9.01 10.10
C SER A 53 -24.17 -10.26 10.99
N LEU A 54 -24.61 -10.16 12.26
CA LEU A 54 -24.66 -11.29 13.20
C LEU A 54 -25.57 -12.44 12.72
N ARG A 55 -26.67 -12.13 12.01
CA ARG A 55 -27.57 -13.17 11.49
C ARG A 55 -27.10 -13.77 10.17
N GLN A 56 -26.40 -13.03 9.36
CA GLN A 56 -25.93 -13.44 8.03
C GLN A 56 -24.50 -14.01 8.08
N GLY A 57 -23.75 -13.77 9.18
CA GLY A 57 -22.36 -14.13 9.30
C GLY A 57 -21.41 -13.32 8.43
N GLU A 58 -21.91 -12.22 7.81
CA GLU A 58 -21.15 -11.33 6.91
C GLU A 58 -21.27 -9.88 7.37
N THR A 59 -20.16 -9.16 7.41
CA THR A 59 -20.12 -7.74 7.78
C THR A 59 -20.28 -6.82 6.57
N LYS A 60 -19.90 -7.32 5.39
CA LYS A 60 -19.74 -6.57 4.13
C LYS A 60 -18.67 -5.48 4.22
N VAL A 61 -17.69 -5.68 5.07
CA VAL A 61 -16.56 -4.77 5.29
C VAL A 61 -15.26 -5.50 4.96
N ILE A 62 -14.44 -4.85 4.16
CA ILE A 62 -13.07 -5.28 3.86
C ILE A 62 -12.10 -4.45 4.67
N GLY A 63 -11.16 -5.09 5.37
CA GLY A 63 -10.11 -4.40 6.13
C GLY A 63 -8.87 -4.15 5.28
N LEU A 64 -8.36 -2.94 5.27
CA LEU A 64 -7.03 -2.61 4.76
C LEU A 64 -6.13 -2.24 5.92
N MET A 65 -5.20 -3.14 6.26
CA MET A 65 -4.21 -2.91 7.31
C MET A 65 -2.99 -2.20 6.73
N ILE A 66 -2.67 -1.05 7.31
CA ILE A 66 -1.51 -0.24 6.95
C ILE A 66 -0.69 0.06 8.21
N GLU A 67 0.62 0.17 8.08
CA GLU A 67 1.44 0.70 9.16
C GLU A 67 1.22 2.20 9.31
N SER A 68 1.09 2.66 10.56
CA SER A 68 0.86 4.06 10.91
C SER A 68 1.92 4.52 11.90
N SER A 69 2.93 5.23 11.42
CA SER A 69 3.84 6.00 12.27
C SER A 69 3.39 7.47 12.33
N LYS A 70 3.86 8.22 13.34
CA LYS A 70 3.66 9.67 13.39
C LYS A 70 4.20 10.34 12.12
N GLU A 71 5.32 9.88 11.64
CA GLU A 71 5.97 10.38 10.42
C GLU A 71 5.14 10.06 9.16
N THR A 72 4.56 8.87 9.06
CA THR A 72 3.66 8.51 7.93
C THR A 72 2.42 9.41 7.89
N VAL A 73 1.89 9.77 9.07
CA VAL A 73 0.73 10.66 9.18
C VAL A 73 1.11 12.11 8.84
N GLU A 74 2.25 12.60 9.33
CA GLU A 74 2.74 13.95 9.05
C GLU A 74 3.13 14.14 7.59
N ASN A 75 3.68 13.12 6.96
CA ASN A 75 4.14 13.16 5.57
C ASN A 75 3.03 12.92 4.53
N ALA A 76 1.81 12.58 4.96
CA ALA A 76 0.60 12.44 4.14
C ALA A 76 0.89 11.88 2.73
N ASP A 77 1.47 10.67 2.67
CA ASP A 77 1.68 10.01 1.39
C ASP A 77 0.33 9.64 0.76
N ASN A 78 0.12 10.10 -0.47
CA ASN A 78 -1.10 9.82 -1.23
C ASN A 78 -1.16 8.37 -1.77
N PHE A 79 -0.16 7.52 -1.46
CA PHE A 79 -0.11 6.15 -1.95
C PHE A 79 -1.39 5.38 -1.61
N PHE A 80 -1.69 5.26 -0.34
CA PHE A 80 -2.88 4.53 0.08
C PHE A 80 -4.19 5.20 -0.34
N LEU A 81 -4.24 6.55 -0.45
CA LEU A 81 -5.42 7.23 -0.98
C LEU A 81 -5.66 6.90 -2.47
N GLY A 82 -4.60 6.84 -3.27
CA GLY A 82 -4.71 6.41 -4.66
C GLY A 82 -5.16 4.96 -4.80
N VAL A 83 -4.56 4.05 -4.01
CA VAL A 83 -4.93 2.63 -3.98
C VAL A 83 -6.37 2.43 -3.49
N THR A 84 -6.79 3.11 -2.42
CA THR A 84 -8.16 3.00 -1.88
C THR A 84 -9.22 3.47 -2.87
N SER A 85 -8.92 4.47 -3.71
CA SER A 85 -9.82 4.89 -4.78
C SER A 85 -10.09 3.77 -5.79
N GLY A 86 -9.06 3.02 -6.19
CA GLY A 86 -9.19 1.85 -7.05
C GLY A 86 -9.95 0.71 -6.37
N LEU A 87 -9.59 0.37 -5.11
CA LEU A 87 -10.30 -0.62 -4.30
C LEU A 87 -11.79 -0.32 -4.20
N GLN A 88 -12.13 0.92 -3.85
CA GLN A 88 -13.52 1.35 -3.69
C GLN A 88 -14.33 1.21 -4.99
N SER A 89 -13.71 1.44 -6.17
CA SER A 89 -14.37 1.27 -7.46
C SER A 89 -14.81 -0.18 -7.73
N VAL A 90 -14.06 -1.15 -7.20
CA VAL A 90 -14.39 -2.59 -7.28
C VAL A 90 -15.43 -2.96 -6.21
N PHE A 91 -15.21 -2.56 -4.97
CA PHE A 91 -16.04 -2.95 -3.82
C PHE A 91 -17.45 -2.36 -3.89
N ALA A 92 -17.61 -1.14 -4.39
CA ALA A 92 -18.91 -0.48 -4.55
C ALA A 92 -19.89 -1.29 -5.42
N ARG A 93 -19.39 -2.02 -6.43
CA ARG A 93 -20.20 -2.89 -7.30
C ARG A 93 -20.89 -4.01 -6.51
N HIS A 94 -20.29 -4.43 -5.39
CA HIS A 94 -20.78 -5.49 -4.51
C HIS A 94 -21.35 -4.95 -3.18
N LYS A 95 -21.46 -3.62 -3.05
CA LYS A 95 -21.92 -2.95 -1.81
C LYS A 95 -21.07 -3.36 -0.60
N LEU A 96 -19.76 -3.45 -0.81
CA LEU A 96 -18.77 -3.69 0.22
C LEU A 96 -18.16 -2.36 0.65
N ASP A 97 -17.95 -2.20 1.96
CA ASP A 97 -17.30 -1.04 2.55
C ASP A 97 -15.81 -1.35 2.79
N LEU A 98 -14.96 -0.32 2.67
CA LEU A 98 -13.53 -0.41 2.98
C LEU A 98 -13.25 0.25 4.33
N LEU A 99 -12.65 -0.50 5.25
CA LEU A 99 -12.23 -0.02 6.57
C LEU A 99 -10.70 0.02 6.62
N MET A 100 -10.14 1.22 6.77
CA MET A 100 -8.70 1.37 7.03
C MET A 100 -8.39 1.01 8.48
N LEU A 101 -7.38 0.16 8.68
CA LEU A 101 -6.93 -0.34 9.97
C LEU A 101 -5.46 0.09 10.18
N PRO A 102 -5.23 1.32 10.67
CA PRO A 102 -3.88 1.80 10.95
C PRO A 102 -3.29 1.06 12.16
N CYS A 103 -2.21 0.32 11.93
CA CYS A 103 -1.43 -0.35 12.96
C CYS A 103 -0.35 0.62 13.47
N PRO A 104 -0.35 1.00 14.75
CA PRO A 104 0.70 1.84 15.31
C PRO A 104 2.08 1.18 15.16
N SER A 105 3.11 1.98 14.86
CA SER A 105 4.47 1.47 14.64
C SER A 105 5.16 0.93 15.91
N ASP A 106 4.60 1.18 17.09
CA ASP A 106 5.03 0.66 18.37
C ASP A 106 4.28 -0.61 18.81
N GLU A 107 3.32 -1.07 18.00
CA GLU A 107 2.57 -2.31 18.23
C GLU A 107 3.04 -3.42 17.27
N ASP A 108 3.11 -4.68 17.78
CA ASP A 108 3.37 -5.85 16.92
C ASP A 108 2.24 -6.01 15.90
N PRO A 109 2.52 -5.95 14.58
CA PRO A 109 1.50 -6.01 13.54
C PRO A 109 0.69 -7.33 13.55
N HIS A 110 1.28 -8.43 14.02
CA HIS A 110 0.60 -9.71 14.15
C HIS A 110 -0.43 -9.69 15.30
N GLU A 111 -0.07 -9.14 16.46
CA GLU A 111 -0.99 -9.03 17.60
C GLU A 111 -2.11 -8.01 17.31
N TYR A 112 -1.80 -6.93 16.63
CA TYR A 112 -2.80 -5.99 16.12
C TYR A 112 -3.83 -6.70 15.22
N LEU A 113 -3.34 -7.43 14.21
CA LEU A 113 -4.21 -8.16 13.28
C LEU A 113 -5.10 -9.18 14.01
N LYS A 114 -4.54 -9.97 14.91
CA LYS A 114 -5.31 -10.95 15.72
C LYS A 114 -6.46 -10.27 16.46
N ARG A 115 -6.19 -9.11 17.07
CA ARG A 115 -7.21 -8.34 17.80
C ARG A 115 -8.29 -7.83 16.86
N MET A 116 -7.95 -7.35 15.65
CA MET A 116 -8.94 -6.88 14.67
C MET A 116 -9.81 -8.02 14.15
N VAL A 117 -9.20 -9.16 13.83
CA VAL A 117 -9.91 -10.36 13.40
C VAL A 117 -10.85 -10.88 14.50
N ALA A 118 -10.40 -10.91 15.76
CA ALA A 118 -11.23 -11.36 16.89
C ALA A 118 -12.50 -10.50 17.08
N ARG A 119 -12.48 -9.24 16.67
CA ARG A 119 -13.66 -8.34 16.71
C ARG A 119 -14.71 -8.68 15.65
N ARG A 120 -14.39 -9.50 14.66
CA ARG A 120 -15.29 -9.89 13.55
C ARG A 120 -15.95 -8.70 12.86
N ILE A 121 -15.18 -7.63 12.60
CA ILE A 121 -15.67 -6.40 11.96
C ILE A 121 -15.43 -6.39 10.46
N VAL A 122 -14.65 -7.34 9.93
CA VAL A 122 -14.31 -7.46 8.52
C VAL A 122 -14.49 -8.91 8.04
N ASP A 123 -14.82 -9.09 6.77
CA ASP A 123 -15.01 -10.39 6.12
C ASP A 123 -13.74 -10.87 5.39
N ALA A 124 -12.89 -9.94 4.99
CA ALA A 124 -11.62 -10.21 4.32
C ALA A 124 -10.61 -9.10 4.62
N MET A 125 -9.32 -9.38 4.37
CA MET A 125 -8.22 -8.48 4.71
C MET A 125 -7.30 -8.20 3.53
N ILE A 126 -6.86 -6.95 3.44
CA ILE A 126 -5.68 -6.55 2.66
C ILE A 126 -4.60 -6.20 3.67
N ILE A 127 -3.43 -6.81 3.56
CA ILE A 127 -2.27 -6.48 4.39
C ILE A 127 -1.20 -5.84 3.53
N SER A 128 -0.53 -4.82 4.05
CA SER A 128 0.59 -4.13 3.41
C SER A 128 1.84 -4.20 4.28
N ASP A 129 2.94 -3.68 3.78
CA ASP A 129 4.23 -3.67 4.47
C ASP A 129 4.64 -5.06 4.96
N THR A 130 4.65 -6.01 4.01
CA THR A 130 4.94 -7.42 4.30
C THR A 130 6.39 -7.60 4.73
N GLN A 131 6.59 -8.33 5.81
CA GLN A 131 7.90 -8.70 6.30
C GLN A 131 8.48 -9.87 5.50
N ARG A 132 9.81 -10.05 5.57
CA ARG A 132 10.49 -11.17 4.88
C ARG A 132 9.90 -12.53 5.26
N VAL A 133 9.63 -12.76 6.55
CA VAL A 133 8.79 -13.85 7.07
C VAL A 133 7.67 -13.20 7.88
N ASP A 134 6.44 -13.32 7.41
CA ASP A 134 5.32 -12.56 7.94
C ASP A 134 4.32 -13.45 8.68
N ARG A 135 4.28 -13.34 10.00
CA ARG A 135 3.39 -14.10 10.88
C ARG A 135 1.91 -13.81 10.61
N ARG A 136 1.58 -12.66 10.04
CA ARG A 136 0.20 -12.29 9.69
C ARG A 136 -0.35 -13.19 8.59
N ILE A 137 0.48 -13.50 7.58
CA ILE A 137 0.13 -14.40 6.47
C ILE A 137 -0.20 -15.80 6.99
N ASP A 138 0.66 -16.37 7.85
CA ASP A 138 0.45 -17.68 8.43
C ASP A 138 -0.82 -17.72 9.29
N PHE A 139 -1.10 -16.66 10.04
CA PHE A 139 -2.31 -16.54 10.87
C PHE A 139 -3.57 -16.50 9.99
N LEU A 140 -3.64 -15.63 8.99
CA LEU A 140 -4.81 -15.50 8.11
C LEU A 140 -5.08 -16.80 7.35
N SER A 141 -4.03 -17.46 6.86
CA SER A 141 -4.11 -18.74 6.15
C SER A 141 -4.69 -19.85 7.05
N ARG A 142 -4.17 -19.99 8.28
CA ARG A 142 -4.68 -21.00 9.26
C ARG A 142 -6.10 -20.70 9.70
N ALA A 143 -6.43 -19.42 9.87
CA ALA A 143 -7.78 -18.98 10.26
C ALA A 143 -8.78 -19.05 9.11
N LYS A 144 -8.32 -19.37 7.87
CA LYS A 144 -9.13 -19.40 6.64
C LYS A 144 -9.87 -18.09 6.38
N ILE A 145 -9.22 -16.97 6.69
CA ILE A 145 -9.75 -15.63 6.42
C ILE A 145 -9.30 -15.26 5.01
N PRO A 146 -10.21 -14.89 4.09
CA PRO A 146 -9.85 -14.40 2.78
C PRO A 146 -8.94 -13.17 2.90
N PHE A 147 -7.80 -13.18 2.19
CA PHE A 147 -6.89 -12.04 2.18
C PHE A 147 -6.05 -11.97 0.91
N VAL A 148 -5.49 -10.81 0.67
CA VAL A 148 -4.43 -10.55 -0.33
C VAL A 148 -3.36 -9.68 0.32
N ALA A 149 -2.11 -9.87 -0.07
CA ALA A 149 -1.03 -9.01 0.38
C ALA A 149 -0.61 -8.01 -0.70
N LEU A 150 -0.40 -6.77 -0.30
CA LEU A 150 0.37 -5.78 -1.07
C LEU A 150 1.82 -5.86 -0.62
N GLY A 151 2.59 -6.64 -1.37
CA GLY A 151 3.95 -7.08 -1.07
C GLY A 151 4.05 -8.60 -0.92
N ARG A 152 5.15 -9.19 -1.37
CA ARG A 152 5.44 -10.62 -1.22
C ARG A 152 6.26 -10.89 0.04
N SER A 153 6.25 -12.15 0.49
CA SER A 153 6.94 -12.64 1.66
C SER A 153 7.51 -14.04 1.37
N LEU A 154 8.51 -14.46 2.14
CA LEU A 154 9.03 -15.82 2.14
C LEU A 154 8.25 -16.76 3.07
N SER A 155 7.12 -16.32 3.62
CA SER A 155 6.23 -17.17 4.42
C SER A 155 5.83 -18.44 3.65
N ALA A 156 5.75 -19.56 4.36
CA ALA A 156 5.56 -20.88 3.77
C ALA A 156 4.18 -21.12 3.14
N SER A 157 3.17 -20.29 3.48
CA SER A 157 1.82 -20.40 2.95
C SER A 157 1.74 -19.90 1.50
N ASN A 158 1.03 -20.63 0.65
CA ASN A 158 0.65 -20.09 -0.66
C ASN A 158 -0.49 -19.08 -0.47
N PHE A 159 -0.28 -17.83 -0.88
CA PHE A 159 -1.24 -16.74 -0.72
C PHE A 159 -1.16 -15.79 -1.92
N PRO A 160 -2.26 -15.13 -2.30
CA PRO A 160 -2.25 -14.15 -3.37
C PRO A 160 -1.58 -12.86 -2.92
N TRP A 161 -0.75 -12.29 -3.80
CA TRP A 161 -0.07 -11.02 -3.56
C TRP A 161 0.12 -10.22 -4.86
N ILE A 162 0.11 -8.91 -4.72
CA ILE A 162 0.67 -7.97 -5.69
C ILE A 162 1.86 -7.30 -5.02
N ASP A 163 2.99 -7.28 -5.69
CA ASP A 163 4.17 -6.54 -5.24
C ASP A 163 4.61 -5.54 -6.30
N LEU A 164 5.15 -4.41 -5.88
CA LEU A 164 5.78 -3.48 -6.80
C LEU A 164 7.08 -4.08 -7.32
N ASP A 165 7.46 -3.75 -8.55
CA ASP A 165 8.69 -4.25 -9.16
C ASP A 165 9.94 -3.55 -8.59
N PHE A 166 10.21 -3.80 -7.30
CA PHE A 166 11.41 -3.28 -6.62
C PHE A 166 12.70 -3.73 -7.31
N GLU A 167 12.70 -4.96 -7.82
CA GLU A 167 13.87 -5.50 -8.52
C GLU A 167 14.09 -4.81 -9.84
N GLY A 168 13.04 -4.63 -10.66
CA GLY A 168 13.16 -3.95 -11.93
C GLY A 168 13.53 -2.47 -11.76
N VAL A 169 13.00 -1.80 -10.74
CA VAL A 169 13.39 -0.41 -10.44
C VAL A 169 14.87 -0.30 -10.08
N ALA A 170 15.37 -1.15 -9.18
CA ALA A 170 16.79 -1.14 -8.81
C ALA A 170 17.69 -1.44 -10.01
N ASP A 171 17.31 -2.43 -10.80
CA ASP A 171 18.03 -2.86 -11.99
C ASP A 171 18.13 -1.74 -13.03
N HIS A 172 17.01 -1.17 -13.44
CA HIS A 172 16.95 -0.07 -14.41
C HIS A 172 17.66 1.18 -13.90
N ALA A 173 17.58 1.49 -12.60
CA ALA A 173 18.26 2.65 -12.03
C ALA A 173 19.78 2.49 -12.07
N VAL A 174 20.29 1.31 -11.68
CA VAL A 174 21.72 0.99 -11.77
C VAL A 174 22.22 1.04 -13.22
N GLU A 175 21.53 0.37 -14.14
CA GLU A 175 21.86 0.34 -15.57
C GLU A 175 21.96 1.75 -16.14
N ARG A 176 20.97 2.60 -15.84
CA ARG A 176 20.96 3.99 -16.29
C ARG A 176 22.13 4.79 -15.74
N LEU A 177 22.41 4.67 -14.44
CA LEU A 177 23.53 5.39 -13.81
C LEU A 177 24.87 4.94 -14.36
N ILE A 178 25.04 3.65 -14.61
CA ILE A 178 26.26 3.11 -15.24
C ILE A 178 26.44 3.63 -16.68
N THR A 179 25.36 3.68 -17.44
CA THR A 179 25.35 4.27 -18.80
C THR A 179 25.75 5.75 -18.78
N LEU A 180 25.42 6.47 -17.71
CA LEU A 180 25.83 7.87 -17.49
C LEU A 180 27.28 8.00 -16.95
N GLY A 181 27.99 6.88 -16.73
CA GLY A 181 29.38 6.83 -16.31
C GLY A 181 29.61 6.70 -14.81
N HIS A 182 28.53 6.58 -14.01
CA HIS A 182 28.65 6.36 -12.56
C HIS A 182 29.13 4.94 -12.25
N ARG A 183 30.06 4.82 -11.32
CA ARG A 183 30.59 3.52 -10.85
C ARG A 183 30.46 3.34 -9.35
N ARG A 184 30.47 4.45 -8.59
CA ARG A 184 30.25 4.45 -7.15
C ARG A 184 28.85 4.98 -6.88
N ILE A 185 27.90 4.07 -6.74
CA ILE A 185 26.46 4.31 -6.64
C ILE A 185 25.99 3.91 -5.24
N ALA A 186 25.34 4.77 -4.50
CA ALA A 186 24.72 4.43 -3.23
C ALA A 186 23.25 4.03 -3.43
N ILE A 187 22.70 3.29 -2.46
CA ILE A 187 21.29 2.94 -2.40
C ILE A 187 20.75 3.15 -1.00
N THR A 188 19.52 3.66 -0.89
CA THR A 188 18.84 3.68 0.40
C THR A 188 17.98 2.44 0.58
N ALA A 189 17.80 2.01 1.83
CA ALA A 189 16.94 0.90 2.20
C ALA A 189 16.19 1.23 3.49
N PRO A 190 15.01 0.62 3.75
CA PRO A 190 14.31 0.81 5.00
C PRO A 190 15.15 0.30 6.18
N SER A 191 15.00 0.95 7.32
CA SER A 191 15.55 0.45 8.59
C SER A 191 14.68 -0.67 9.21
N SER A 192 13.48 -0.91 8.67
CA SER A 192 12.59 -2.00 9.06
C SER A 192 12.93 -3.33 8.38
N GLU A 193 12.31 -4.43 8.86
CA GLU A 193 12.42 -5.77 8.27
C GLU A 193 11.45 -6.01 7.09
N ALA A 194 10.96 -4.95 6.45
CA ALA A 194 10.10 -5.05 5.28
C ALA A 194 10.81 -5.77 4.14
N ASN A 195 10.14 -6.74 3.51
CA ASN A 195 10.74 -7.59 2.48
C ASN A 195 11.22 -6.80 1.25
N LEU A 196 10.53 -5.72 0.93
CA LEU A 196 10.89 -4.83 -0.18
C LEU A 196 12.34 -4.32 -0.11
N GLY A 197 12.85 -4.04 1.10
CA GLY A 197 14.24 -3.60 1.28
C GLY A 197 15.27 -4.66 0.91
N TYR A 198 14.98 -5.93 1.19
CA TYR A 198 15.84 -7.05 0.79
C TYR A 198 15.84 -7.24 -0.73
N LEU A 199 14.65 -7.21 -1.34
CA LEU A 199 14.51 -7.34 -2.79
C LEU A 199 15.26 -6.24 -3.54
N PHE A 200 15.15 -5.00 -3.05
CA PHE A 200 15.79 -3.83 -3.65
C PHE A 200 17.31 -3.91 -3.57
N ILE A 201 17.86 -4.26 -2.39
CA ILE A 201 19.31 -4.42 -2.20
C ILE A 201 19.85 -5.60 -3.01
N ASP A 202 19.15 -6.74 -3.02
CA ASP A 202 19.61 -7.92 -3.74
C ASP A 202 19.63 -7.70 -5.26
N SER A 203 18.66 -6.94 -5.80
CA SER A 203 18.68 -6.57 -7.22
C SER A 203 19.77 -5.56 -7.54
N TYR A 204 19.93 -4.54 -6.71
CA TYR A 204 21.03 -3.59 -6.84
C TYR A 204 22.39 -4.27 -6.86
N ARG A 205 22.63 -5.24 -5.94
CA ARG A 205 23.87 -6.05 -5.92
C ARG A 205 24.07 -6.79 -7.23
N ARG A 206 23.06 -7.55 -7.69
CA ARG A 206 23.12 -8.30 -8.95
C ARG A 206 23.36 -7.39 -10.15
N ALA A 207 22.76 -6.19 -10.15
CA ALA A 207 22.96 -5.22 -11.23
C ALA A 207 24.41 -4.71 -11.28
N LEU A 208 25.02 -4.42 -10.13
CA LEU A 208 26.45 -4.03 -10.06
C LEU A 208 27.37 -5.17 -10.54
N GLU A 209 27.10 -6.41 -10.08
CA GLU A 209 27.89 -7.60 -10.45
C GLU A 209 27.89 -7.83 -11.97
N ARG A 210 26.76 -7.62 -12.67
CA ARG A 210 26.70 -7.72 -14.14
C ARG A 210 27.59 -6.72 -14.88
N HIS A 211 28.00 -5.65 -14.22
CA HIS A 211 28.86 -4.62 -14.76
C HIS A 211 30.27 -4.62 -14.16
N ASP A 212 30.68 -5.73 -13.53
CA ASP A 212 31.98 -5.87 -12.88
C ASP A 212 32.27 -4.77 -11.84
N ILE A 213 31.23 -4.27 -11.15
CA ILE A 213 31.36 -3.31 -10.05
C ILE A 213 31.21 -4.06 -8.72
N PRO A 214 32.24 -4.04 -7.86
CA PRO A 214 32.16 -4.69 -6.55
C PRO A 214 31.05 -4.07 -5.68
N PHE A 215 30.29 -4.94 -5.01
CA PHE A 215 29.31 -4.50 -4.01
C PHE A 215 30.04 -3.96 -2.77
N ASP A 216 29.75 -2.71 -2.41
CA ASP A 216 30.27 -2.06 -1.22
C ASP A 216 29.11 -1.86 -0.20
N PRO A 217 29.10 -2.60 0.92
CA PRO A 217 28.02 -2.50 1.90
C PRO A 217 27.93 -1.10 2.57
N THR A 218 28.98 -0.29 2.54
CA THR A 218 28.97 1.08 3.08
C THR A 218 28.13 2.04 2.25
N LEU A 219 27.80 1.65 1.01
CA LEU A 219 26.92 2.41 0.12
C LEU A 219 25.44 2.03 0.28
N VAL A 220 25.10 1.09 1.16
CA VAL A 220 23.72 0.74 1.51
C VAL A 220 23.30 1.51 2.75
N ILE A 221 22.59 2.61 2.58
CA ILE A 221 22.20 3.51 3.66
C ILE A 221 20.84 3.10 4.20
N ARG A 222 20.80 2.53 5.42
CA ARG A 222 19.57 2.09 6.06
C ARG A 222 19.00 3.19 6.95
N VAL A 223 17.91 3.78 6.50
CA VAL A 223 17.21 4.88 7.18
C VAL A 223 15.70 4.70 7.07
N LYS A 224 14.94 5.49 7.78
CA LYS A 224 13.49 5.52 7.64
C LYS A 224 13.10 6.00 6.23
N SER A 225 12.06 5.42 5.66
CA SER A 225 11.52 5.81 4.36
C SER A 225 10.65 7.08 4.50
N SER A 226 11.30 8.23 4.72
CA SER A 226 10.67 9.53 4.98
C SER A 226 11.56 10.67 4.48
N GLU A 227 11.04 11.90 4.44
CA GLU A 227 11.82 13.11 4.15
C GLU A 227 12.99 13.27 5.13
N GLN A 228 12.74 13.02 6.43
CA GLN A 228 13.79 13.06 7.45
C GLN A 228 14.86 11.99 7.23
N GLY A 229 14.44 10.78 6.82
CA GLY A 229 15.38 9.71 6.44
C GLY A 229 16.22 10.08 5.22
N GLY A 230 15.65 10.78 4.24
CA GLY A 230 16.41 11.34 3.12
C GLY A 230 17.45 12.37 3.53
N TYR A 231 17.11 13.25 4.46
CA TYR A 231 18.05 14.20 5.05
C TYR A 231 19.20 13.50 5.77
N GLN A 232 18.89 12.46 6.57
CA GLN A 232 19.88 11.64 7.25
C GLN A 232 20.77 10.88 6.25
N ALA A 233 20.18 10.27 5.22
CA ALA A 233 20.94 9.57 4.17
C ALA A 233 21.97 10.50 3.51
N ALA A 234 21.57 11.73 3.14
CA ALA A 234 22.51 12.71 2.60
C ALA A 234 23.63 13.03 3.58
N HIS A 235 23.31 13.17 4.88
CA HIS A 235 24.33 13.40 5.91
C HIS A 235 25.35 12.26 5.95
N GLU A 236 24.91 11.01 5.97
CA GLU A 236 25.79 9.83 5.99
C GLU A 236 26.65 9.75 4.72
N LEU A 237 26.05 9.97 3.53
CA LEU A 237 26.77 9.97 2.25
C LEU A 237 27.87 11.04 2.19
N LEU A 238 27.64 12.21 2.78
CA LEU A 238 28.61 13.31 2.80
C LEU A 238 29.80 13.05 3.75
N LEU A 239 29.66 12.15 4.72
CA LEU A 239 30.71 11.77 5.67
C LEU A 239 31.63 10.67 5.16
N LEU A 240 31.27 9.99 4.06
CA LEU A 240 32.13 8.96 3.46
C LEU A 240 33.42 9.59 2.93
N GLU A 241 34.56 8.93 3.19
CA GLU A 241 35.87 9.35 2.66
C GLU A 241 35.84 9.40 1.12
N GLU A 242 35.34 8.32 0.52
CA GLU A 242 35.06 8.26 -0.92
C GLU A 242 33.55 8.39 -1.14
N ARG A 243 33.14 9.59 -1.57
CA ARG A 243 31.70 9.87 -1.80
C ARG A 243 31.20 9.14 -3.03
N PRO A 244 29.95 8.63 -3.01
CA PRO A 244 29.31 8.14 -4.24
C PRO A 244 29.00 9.33 -5.17
N THR A 245 28.94 9.03 -6.47
CA THR A 245 28.55 10.00 -7.48
C THR A 245 27.07 9.92 -7.84
N ALA A 246 26.36 8.90 -7.34
CA ALA A 246 24.94 8.71 -7.53
C ALA A 246 24.30 8.03 -6.32
N VAL A 247 22.99 8.24 -6.14
CA VAL A 247 22.18 7.57 -5.12
C VAL A 247 20.81 7.17 -5.68
N ILE A 248 20.37 5.96 -5.33
CA ILE A 248 19.05 5.43 -5.64
C ILE A 248 18.22 5.42 -4.36
N LEU A 249 17.05 6.04 -4.37
CA LEU A 249 16.16 6.17 -3.23
C LEU A 249 15.03 5.15 -3.31
N ILE A 250 14.81 4.38 -2.23
CA ILE A 250 13.72 3.40 -2.14
C ILE A 250 12.34 4.05 -1.96
N TYR A 251 12.30 5.34 -1.62
CA TYR A 251 11.07 6.10 -1.41
C TYR A 251 11.29 7.54 -1.95
N GLU A 252 10.40 8.00 -2.79
CA GLU A 252 10.59 9.25 -3.54
C GLU A 252 10.58 10.52 -2.67
N LEU A 253 9.83 10.52 -1.56
CA LEU A 253 9.80 11.68 -0.67
C LEU A 253 11.13 11.89 0.08
N MET A 254 11.98 10.85 0.15
CA MET A 254 13.35 11.00 0.65
C MET A 254 14.14 12.03 -0.15
N ALA A 255 13.82 12.23 -1.45
CA ALA A 255 14.50 13.22 -2.27
C ALA A 255 14.35 14.65 -1.72
N ILE A 256 13.23 14.97 -1.06
CA ILE A 256 12.99 16.30 -0.46
C ILE A 256 14.03 16.60 0.63
N GLY A 257 14.19 15.68 1.57
CA GLY A 257 15.16 15.83 2.65
C GLY A 257 16.62 15.72 2.17
N LEU A 258 16.88 14.80 1.23
CA LEU A 258 18.18 14.61 0.62
C LEU A 258 18.63 15.88 -0.11
N TYR A 259 17.79 16.49 -0.96
CA TYR A 259 18.10 17.74 -1.66
C TYR A 259 18.41 18.87 -0.68
N ARG A 260 17.57 19.02 0.34
CA ARG A 260 17.78 20.03 1.38
C ARG A 260 19.17 19.89 2.02
N ARG A 261 19.52 18.68 2.49
CA ARG A 261 20.81 18.45 3.17
C ARG A 261 22.00 18.65 2.25
N LEU A 262 21.91 18.20 0.99
CA LEU A 262 22.94 18.40 0.00
C LEU A 262 23.19 19.91 -0.24
N MET A 263 22.13 20.68 -0.48
CA MET A 263 22.23 22.13 -0.73
C MET A 263 22.79 22.89 0.49
N GLU A 264 22.41 22.53 1.70
CA GLU A 264 22.99 23.07 2.95
C GLU A 264 24.51 22.84 3.03
N SER A 265 25.01 21.83 2.32
CA SER A 265 26.44 21.48 2.26
C SER A 265 27.15 21.96 0.98
N GLY A 266 26.46 22.77 0.16
CA GLY A 266 27.01 23.28 -1.10
C GLY A 266 27.09 22.23 -2.21
N VAL A 267 26.45 21.08 -2.06
CA VAL A 267 26.39 20.00 -3.05
C VAL A 267 25.06 20.10 -3.83
N MET A 268 25.15 20.16 -5.13
CA MET A 268 23.98 20.34 -6.01
C MET A 268 23.47 18.97 -6.51
N PRO A 269 22.22 18.57 -6.21
CA PRO A 269 21.61 17.41 -6.83
C PRO A 269 21.63 17.50 -8.36
N GLY A 270 21.84 16.39 -9.05
CA GLY A 270 21.90 16.33 -10.52
C GLY A 270 23.20 16.84 -11.13
N ARG A 271 23.98 17.64 -10.41
CA ARG A 271 25.30 18.13 -10.84
C ARG A 271 26.45 17.45 -10.12
N ASP A 272 26.41 17.44 -8.79
CA ASP A 272 27.50 16.91 -7.96
C ASP A 272 27.16 15.49 -7.44
N LEU A 273 25.87 15.16 -7.34
CA LEU A 273 25.34 13.84 -7.00
C LEU A 273 24.10 13.55 -7.85
N ALA A 274 24.15 12.54 -8.69
CA ALA A 274 22.99 12.06 -9.40
C ALA A 274 22.00 11.38 -8.44
N VAL A 275 20.70 11.59 -8.65
CA VAL A 275 19.64 11.06 -7.78
C VAL A 275 18.55 10.41 -8.61
N ILE A 276 18.20 9.15 -8.29
CA ILE A 276 17.01 8.49 -8.85
C ILE A 276 16.08 8.13 -7.70
N GLY A 277 14.82 8.56 -7.77
CA GLY A 277 13.76 8.21 -6.82
C GLY A 277 13.01 6.96 -7.23
N PHE A 278 12.21 6.38 -6.30
CA PHE A 278 11.44 5.17 -6.56
C PHE A 278 10.25 5.45 -7.48
N ARG A 279 9.29 6.25 -7.06
CA ARG A 279 8.12 6.53 -7.88
C ARG A 279 7.84 8.04 -8.02
N ASP A 280 7.04 8.38 -9.03
CA ASP A 280 6.51 9.73 -9.19
C ASP A 280 5.49 10.04 -8.09
N ALA A 281 5.72 11.13 -7.36
CA ALA A 281 4.81 11.65 -6.35
C ALA A 281 4.57 13.15 -6.53
N PRO A 282 3.33 13.64 -6.27
CA PRO A 282 3.00 15.05 -6.49
C PRO A 282 3.94 16.04 -5.81
N ARG A 283 4.42 15.74 -4.61
CA ARG A 283 5.36 16.60 -3.86
C ARG A 283 6.75 16.64 -4.50
N ALA A 284 7.23 15.50 -5.01
CA ALA A 284 8.55 15.41 -5.63
C ALA A 284 8.63 16.14 -6.98
N ARG A 285 7.49 16.42 -7.62
CA ARG A 285 7.43 17.18 -8.90
C ARG A 285 7.87 18.62 -8.79
N PHE A 286 7.91 19.20 -7.59
CA PHE A 286 8.36 20.55 -7.33
C PHE A 286 9.85 20.66 -6.97
N LEU A 287 10.57 19.55 -6.97
CA LEU A 287 12.02 19.55 -6.76
C LEU A 287 12.75 20.12 -7.98
N GLN A 288 13.84 20.82 -7.72
CA GLN A 288 14.76 21.32 -8.74
C GLN A 288 16.20 20.92 -8.34
N PRO A 289 16.90 20.21 -9.24
CA PRO A 289 16.44 19.68 -10.54
C PRO A 289 15.28 18.68 -10.37
N SER A 290 14.47 18.49 -11.45
CA SER A 290 13.36 17.54 -11.47
C SER A 290 13.87 16.10 -11.23
N LEU A 291 13.18 15.35 -10.36
CA LEU A 291 13.60 14.02 -9.95
C LEU A 291 13.34 12.98 -11.06
N SER A 292 14.38 12.24 -11.47
CA SER A 292 14.23 11.00 -12.23
C SER A 292 13.63 9.93 -11.32
N CYS A 293 12.54 9.31 -11.76
CA CYS A 293 11.78 8.34 -10.95
C CYS A 293 10.96 7.42 -11.85
N PHE A 294 10.11 6.57 -11.26
CA PHE A 294 9.31 5.62 -12.02
C PHE A 294 7.81 5.92 -11.85
N ARG A 295 7.04 5.72 -12.90
CA ARG A 295 5.59 5.94 -12.93
C ARG A 295 4.84 4.64 -12.77
N MET A 296 3.72 4.71 -12.05
CA MET A 296 2.72 3.67 -11.95
C MET A 296 1.35 4.28 -11.67
N SER A 297 0.29 3.55 -12.00
CA SER A 297 -1.08 3.92 -11.64
C SER A 297 -1.47 3.31 -10.29
N LEU A 298 -1.62 4.15 -9.27
CA LEU A 298 -2.11 3.71 -7.96
C LEU A 298 -3.57 3.28 -8.00
N TYR A 299 -4.37 3.91 -8.86
CA TYR A 299 -5.76 3.53 -9.07
C TYR A 299 -5.88 2.12 -9.65
N ASP A 300 -5.13 1.82 -10.73
CA ASP A 300 -5.19 0.51 -11.37
C ASP A 300 -4.61 -0.59 -10.46
N LEU A 301 -3.56 -0.29 -9.69
CA LEU A 301 -3.05 -1.17 -8.64
C LEU A 301 -4.17 -1.50 -7.64
N GLY A 302 -4.92 -0.51 -7.19
CA GLY A 302 -6.05 -0.68 -6.28
C GLY A 302 -7.18 -1.51 -6.88
N VAL A 303 -7.49 -1.30 -8.16
CA VAL A 303 -8.49 -2.11 -8.89
C VAL A 303 -8.08 -3.56 -8.91
N GLU A 304 -6.84 -3.86 -9.27
CA GLU A 304 -6.37 -5.24 -9.36
C GLU A 304 -6.28 -5.92 -7.99
N LEU A 305 -5.78 -5.20 -6.97
CA LEU A 305 -5.75 -5.68 -5.60
C LEU A 305 -7.16 -6.04 -5.08
N GLY A 306 -8.16 -5.22 -5.42
CA GLY A 306 -9.56 -5.47 -5.08
C GLY A 306 -10.12 -6.71 -5.80
N ARG A 307 -9.80 -6.90 -7.08
CA ARG A 307 -10.20 -8.08 -7.86
C ARG A 307 -9.61 -9.36 -7.29
N MET A 308 -8.31 -9.34 -7.00
CA MET A 308 -7.62 -10.48 -6.39
C MET A 308 -8.22 -10.86 -5.05
N LEU A 309 -8.50 -9.86 -4.18
CA LEU A 309 -9.15 -10.14 -2.91
C LEU A 309 -10.51 -10.82 -3.10
N LEU A 310 -11.37 -10.27 -3.97
CA LEU A 310 -12.69 -10.84 -4.22
C LEU A 310 -12.63 -12.25 -4.81
N ALA A 311 -11.61 -12.57 -5.59
CA ALA A 311 -11.36 -13.92 -6.08
C ALA A 311 -11.08 -14.94 -4.95
N THR A 312 -10.52 -14.50 -3.82
CA THR A 312 -10.33 -15.36 -2.63
C THR A 312 -11.62 -15.63 -1.85
N MET A 313 -12.65 -14.81 -2.05
CA MET A 313 -13.91 -14.90 -1.32
C MET A 313 -14.90 -15.80 -2.09
N PRO A 314 -15.42 -16.91 -1.49
CA PRO A 314 -16.28 -17.87 -2.18
C PRO A 314 -17.50 -17.23 -2.87
N VAL A 315 -18.08 -16.19 -2.28
CA VAL A 315 -19.28 -15.50 -2.80
C VAL A 315 -18.99 -14.72 -4.09
N TYR A 316 -17.74 -14.29 -4.31
CA TYR A 316 -17.37 -13.41 -5.42
C TYR A 316 -16.42 -14.07 -6.43
N ARG A 317 -15.88 -15.25 -6.14
CA ARG A 317 -14.87 -15.95 -6.95
C ARG A 317 -15.25 -16.08 -8.42
N ASP A 318 -16.49 -16.44 -8.69
CA ASP A 318 -16.98 -16.68 -10.06
C ASP A 318 -17.02 -15.41 -10.92
N PHE A 319 -17.07 -14.23 -10.28
CA PHE A 319 -17.02 -12.94 -10.97
C PHE A 319 -15.59 -12.50 -11.33
N TYR A 320 -14.58 -13.11 -10.72
CA TYR A 320 -13.17 -12.73 -10.85
C TYR A 320 -12.28 -13.95 -11.11
N PRO A 321 -12.48 -14.64 -12.27
CA PRO A 321 -11.66 -15.81 -12.62
C PRO A 321 -10.20 -15.38 -12.84
N GLY A 322 -9.24 -16.16 -12.32
CA GLY A 322 -7.80 -15.91 -12.46
C GLY A 322 -7.20 -14.93 -11.44
N GLY A 323 -7.96 -14.51 -10.43
CA GLY A 323 -7.47 -13.61 -9.36
C GLY A 323 -6.55 -14.25 -8.32
N ASP A 324 -6.16 -15.50 -8.48
CA ASP A 324 -5.29 -16.26 -7.57
C ASP A 324 -3.80 -16.22 -7.98
N SER A 325 -3.45 -15.49 -9.04
CA SER A 325 -2.07 -15.39 -9.52
C SER A 325 -1.33 -14.23 -8.86
N ASN A 326 -0.07 -14.50 -8.50
CA ASN A 326 0.82 -13.47 -7.95
C ASN A 326 1.27 -12.51 -9.06
N ILE A 327 1.28 -11.21 -8.77
CA ILE A 327 1.58 -10.15 -9.74
C ILE A 327 2.75 -9.30 -9.26
N ILE A 328 3.75 -9.13 -10.12
CA ILE A 328 4.73 -8.05 -10.00
C ILE A 328 4.20 -6.86 -10.80
N TRP A 329 3.92 -5.76 -10.10
CA TRP A 329 3.35 -4.55 -10.69
C TRP A 329 4.43 -3.71 -11.34
N PRO A 330 4.40 -3.51 -12.67
CA PRO A 330 5.48 -2.84 -13.38
C PRO A 330 5.49 -1.33 -13.09
N LEU A 331 6.70 -0.76 -13.13
CA LEU A 331 6.94 0.66 -13.06
C LEU A 331 7.75 1.11 -14.29
N GLU A 332 7.42 2.26 -14.86
CA GLU A 332 8.05 2.83 -16.06
C GLU A 332 8.96 3.99 -15.68
N LEU A 333 10.22 3.96 -16.10
CA LEU A 333 11.18 5.05 -15.86
C LEU A 333 10.73 6.35 -16.53
N MET A 334 10.68 7.41 -15.72
CA MET A 334 10.50 8.78 -16.15
C MET A 334 11.79 9.58 -15.90
N PRO A 335 12.57 9.88 -16.92
CA PRO A 335 13.76 10.69 -16.78
C PRO A 335 13.42 12.11 -16.33
N GLY A 336 14.14 12.60 -15.33
CA GLY A 336 14.18 14.00 -14.91
C GLY A 336 15.54 14.62 -15.20
N GLU A 337 15.89 15.63 -14.43
CA GLU A 337 17.16 16.35 -14.53
C GLU A 337 18.14 15.90 -13.41
N SER A 338 17.67 15.19 -12.41
CA SER A 338 18.45 14.83 -11.21
C SER A 338 19.53 13.78 -11.46
N ASP A 339 19.51 13.09 -12.59
CA ASP A 339 20.52 12.12 -13.00
C ASP A 339 21.23 12.49 -14.32
N ALA A 340 21.06 13.73 -14.79
CA ALA A 340 21.63 14.20 -16.05
C ALA A 340 23.15 14.37 -16.03
N PHE A 341 23.77 14.37 -14.86
CA PHE A 341 25.22 14.51 -14.69
C PHE A 341 25.96 13.31 -15.30
N ARG A 342 26.93 13.59 -16.18
CA ARG A 342 27.81 12.59 -16.77
C ARG A 342 29.20 12.68 -16.16
N VAL A 343 29.68 11.62 -15.53
CA VAL A 343 31.05 11.52 -15.03
C VAL A 343 32.03 11.51 -16.22
N GLY A 344 32.93 12.46 -16.28
CA GLY A 344 34.00 12.52 -17.27
C GLY A 344 33.77 13.46 -18.45
N VAL A 345 32.68 14.22 -18.49
CA VAL A 345 32.53 15.37 -19.46
C VAL A 345 32.76 16.66 -18.69
N MET A 346 34.01 16.96 -18.36
CA MET A 346 34.38 18.34 -18.10
C MET A 346 34.53 19.04 -19.46
N ALA A 347 33.70 20.08 -19.70
CA ALA A 347 33.79 20.95 -20.85
C ALA A 347 35.05 21.83 -20.77
#